data_ad093681a0c43a1ce28eb54451a7a344
#
_entry.id   ad093681a0c43a1ce28eb54451a7a344
#
_cell.length_a   1.000
_cell.length_b   1.000
_cell.length_c   1.000
_cell.angle_alpha   90.00
_cell.angle_beta   90.00
_cell.angle_gamma   90.00
#
_symmetry.space_group_name_H-M   'P 1'
#
loop_
_entity.id
_entity.type
_entity.pdbx_description
1 polymer ?
#
loop_
_entity_poly.entity_id
_entity_poly.type
_entity_poly.pdbx_seq_one_letter_code
_entity_poly.pdbx_strand_id
1 'polypeptide(L)'
;GAVTQPQKGCSAKGGHSRDPFAGERVTTFAGLLSMIHERVPGIQRLRFVTSYPRDFGDDVLEVIRDSPRICRYLHVPAQSGSNAVLARMNRGYSVEEYLEFLDRARAHLHQPEINRPLTLAGDIIAGFPGETEDDHEATKRLLERARYKNCFIFKYSARPGTVAHEKLPDDVPESVKRRRNNELLALQQRISAEVGREFVGE
;
A
#
# COMPACT_ATOMS: atom_id res chain seq x y z
N GLY A 1 4.50 -38.08 6.51
CA GLY A 1 4.41 -36.73 6.95
C GLY A 1 3.22 -36.07 6.27
N ALA A 2 2.15 -35.80 6.99
CA ALA A 2 0.97 -35.15 6.47
C ALA A 2 1.26 -33.64 6.30
N VAL A 3 1.19 -33.17 5.07
CA VAL A 3 1.15 -31.72 4.77
C VAL A 3 -0.27 -31.26 5.12
N THR A 4 -0.43 -30.59 6.24
CA THR A 4 -1.68 -29.93 6.60
C THR A 4 -1.89 -28.75 5.66
N GLN A 5 -2.92 -28.83 4.83
CA GLN A 5 -3.39 -27.70 4.02
C GLN A 5 -3.77 -26.52 4.93
N PRO A 6 -3.48 -25.27 4.54
CA PRO A 6 -3.95 -24.11 5.30
C PRO A 6 -5.48 -24.08 5.27
N GLN A 7 -6.08 -24.02 6.45
CA GLN A 7 -7.53 -23.91 6.59
C GLN A 7 -7.99 -22.58 5.93
N LYS A 8 -8.92 -22.71 4.99
CA LYS A 8 -9.73 -21.59 4.48
C LYS A 8 -10.56 -21.04 5.65
N GLY A 9 -10.24 -19.87 6.13
CA GLY A 9 -11.01 -19.21 7.16
C GLY A 9 -10.21 -18.34 8.12
N CYS A 10 -9.21 -17.62 7.64
CA CYS A 10 -8.64 -16.54 8.42
C CYS A 10 -9.36 -15.25 8.03
N SER A 11 -10.30 -14.83 8.86
CA SER A 11 -10.92 -13.52 8.75
C SER A 11 -9.81 -12.46 8.88
N ALA A 12 -9.93 -11.39 8.12
CA ALA A 12 -8.99 -10.28 8.04
C ALA A 12 -8.88 -9.53 9.38
N LYS A 13 -8.16 -10.11 10.33
CA LYS A 13 -7.75 -9.45 11.56
C LYS A 13 -6.24 -9.59 11.63
N GLY A 14 -5.52 -8.52 11.28
CA GLY A 14 -4.09 -8.32 11.42
C GLY A 14 -3.20 -9.51 11.02
N GLY A 15 -2.19 -9.29 10.19
CA GLY A 15 -1.30 -10.35 9.73
C GLY A 15 -0.71 -11.18 10.88
N HIS A 16 -1.03 -12.47 10.92
CA HIS A 16 -0.53 -13.40 11.93
C HIS A 16 0.70 -14.11 11.37
N SER A 17 1.86 -13.94 11.97
CA SER A 17 3.02 -14.76 11.67
C SER A 17 3.23 -15.80 12.78
N ARG A 18 3.46 -17.05 12.39
CA ARG A 18 3.90 -18.09 13.33
C ARG A 18 5.40 -18.00 13.49
N ASP A 19 5.86 -17.88 14.73
CA ASP A 19 7.28 -18.03 15.04
C ASP A 19 7.62 -19.51 15.06
N PRO A 20 8.43 -20.01 14.11
CA PRO A 20 8.79 -21.42 14.02
C PRO A 20 9.67 -21.88 15.21
N PHE A 21 10.22 -20.96 15.98
CA PHE A 21 11.09 -21.26 17.12
C PHE A 21 10.36 -21.15 18.48
N ALA A 22 9.17 -20.58 18.52
CA ALA A 22 8.39 -20.38 19.74
C ALA A 22 7.26 -21.41 19.92
N GLY A 23 7.21 -22.47 19.13
CA GLY A 23 6.15 -23.47 19.15
C GLY A 23 4.83 -22.92 18.62
N GLU A 24 3.71 -23.14 19.31
CA GLU A 24 2.38 -22.71 18.88
C GLU A 24 2.08 -21.21 19.13
N ARG A 25 3.05 -20.42 19.56
CA ARG A 25 2.85 -18.98 19.78
C ARG A 25 2.69 -18.26 18.46
N VAL A 26 1.54 -17.63 18.29
CA VAL A 26 1.25 -16.75 17.15
C VAL A 26 1.52 -15.32 17.57
N THR A 27 2.51 -14.68 16.94
CA THR A 27 2.76 -13.25 17.12
C THR A 27 2.14 -12.52 15.94
N THR A 28 1.23 -11.58 16.25
CA THR A 28 0.66 -10.69 15.22
C THR A 28 1.69 -9.63 14.83
N PHE A 29 1.53 -9.03 13.66
CA PHE A 29 2.38 -7.91 13.26
C PHE A 29 2.24 -6.72 14.23
N ALA A 30 1.03 -6.44 14.69
CA ALA A 30 0.77 -5.46 15.75
C ALA A 30 1.54 -5.79 17.04
N GLY A 31 1.48 -7.05 17.48
CA GLY A 31 2.23 -7.52 18.65
C GLY A 31 3.74 -7.39 18.50
N LEU A 32 4.27 -7.66 17.30
CA LEU A 32 5.70 -7.48 17.02
C LEU A 32 6.11 -6.00 17.12
N LEU A 33 5.32 -5.09 16.52
CA LEU A 33 5.59 -3.65 16.59
C LEU A 33 5.56 -3.13 18.03
N SER A 34 4.57 -3.55 18.83
CA SER A 34 4.46 -3.21 20.26
C SER A 34 5.68 -3.71 21.03
N MET A 35 6.05 -4.98 20.86
CA MET A 35 7.23 -5.56 21.53
C MET A 35 8.53 -4.83 21.18
N ILE A 36 8.74 -4.47 19.92
CA ILE A 36 9.92 -3.70 19.50
C ILE A 36 9.91 -2.33 20.19
N HIS A 37 8.77 -1.66 20.16
CA HIS A 37 8.61 -0.35 20.79
C HIS A 37 8.89 -0.41 22.30
N GLU A 38 8.41 -1.43 23.01
CA GLU A 38 8.56 -1.56 24.46
C GLU A 38 9.96 -2.02 24.86
N ARG A 39 10.49 -3.07 24.18
CA ARG A 39 11.71 -3.76 24.63
C ARG A 39 13.00 -3.16 24.08
N VAL A 40 12.92 -2.30 23.07
CA VAL A 40 14.09 -1.66 22.46
C VAL A 40 13.98 -0.14 22.58
N PRO A 41 14.11 0.44 23.77
CA PRO A 41 13.90 1.86 24.02
C PRO A 41 14.93 2.76 23.31
N GLY A 42 16.09 2.22 22.92
CA GLY A 42 17.11 2.96 22.17
C GLY A 42 16.75 3.27 20.72
N ILE A 43 15.73 2.62 20.14
CA ILE A 43 15.23 2.97 18.80
C ILE A 43 14.46 4.28 18.89
N GLN A 44 14.94 5.32 18.19
CA GLN A 44 14.26 6.61 18.15
C GLN A 44 13.14 6.65 17.13
N ARG A 45 13.29 5.93 16.00
CA ARG A 45 12.30 5.87 14.91
C ARG A 45 12.21 4.46 14.37
N LEU A 46 11.03 3.87 14.44
CA LEU A 46 10.70 2.59 13.81
C LEU A 46 9.91 2.85 12.54
N ARG A 47 10.41 2.36 11.41
CA ARG A 47 9.70 2.37 10.12
C ARG A 47 9.65 0.96 9.57
N PHE A 48 8.59 0.68 8.85
CA PHE A 48 8.42 -0.58 8.13
C PHE A 48 7.84 -0.30 6.75
N VAL A 49 8.06 -1.23 5.84
CA VAL A 49 7.46 -1.19 4.50
C VAL A 49 6.33 -2.21 4.48
N THR A 50 5.19 -1.79 4.03
CA THR A 50 4.00 -2.62 3.91
C THR A 50 3.80 -3.01 2.47
N SER A 51 3.31 -4.19 2.24
CA SER A 51 3.13 -4.68 0.88
C SER A 51 1.68 -4.94 0.49
N TYR A 52 0.76 -5.11 1.45
CA TYR A 52 -0.59 -5.52 1.12
C TYR A 52 -1.66 -4.87 2.00
N PRO A 53 -2.62 -4.11 1.43
CA PRO A 53 -3.62 -3.36 2.21
C PRO A 53 -4.50 -4.22 3.12
N ARG A 54 -4.81 -5.46 2.71
CA ARG A 54 -5.67 -6.38 3.47
C ARG A 54 -5.02 -6.95 4.74
N ASP A 55 -3.69 -6.87 4.85
CA ASP A 55 -2.96 -7.38 6.01
C ASP A 55 -2.92 -6.36 7.16
N PHE A 56 -3.49 -5.17 6.95
CA PHE A 56 -3.60 -4.11 7.94
C PHE A 56 -4.97 -4.13 8.62
N GLY A 57 -5.01 -4.76 9.80
CA GLY A 57 -6.13 -4.61 10.71
C GLY A 57 -6.05 -3.30 11.52
N ASP A 58 -7.14 -2.98 12.19
CA ASP A 58 -7.21 -1.80 13.06
C ASP A 58 -6.24 -1.95 14.26
N ASP A 59 -5.93 -3.17 14.69
CA ASP A 59 -4.94 -3.48 15.69
C ASP A 59 -3.54 -2.93 15.36
N VAL A 60 -3.13 -3.01 14.09
CA VAL A 60 -1.86 -2.42 13.62
C VAL A 60 -1.93 -0.90 13.65
N LEU A 61 -3.04 -0.32 13.19
CA LEU A 61 -3.24 1.13 13.18
C LEU A 61 -3.25 1.70 14.61
N GLU A 62 -3.88 1.00 15.55
CA GLU A 62 -3.89 1.37 16.98
C GLU A 62 -2.49 1.35 17.58
N VAL A 63 -1.71 0.30 17.34
CA VAL A 63 -0.32 0.23 17.83
C VAL A 63 0.53 1.37 17.26
N ILE A 64 0.37 1.72 15.96
CA ILE A 64 1.07 2.86 15.36
C ILE A 64 0.64 4.18 16.00
N ARG A 65 -0.67 4.35 16.26
CA ARG A 65 -1.23 5.55 16.91
C ARG A 65 -0.63 5.74 18.31
N ASP A 66 -0.58 4.68 19.10
CA ASP A 66 -0.26 4.70 20.53
C ASP A 66 1.24 4.59 20.80
N SER A 67 2.05 4.27 19.78
CA SER A 67 3.51 4.12 19.90
C SER A 67 4.25 5.32 19.28
N PRO A 68 4.71 6.31 20.07
CA PRO A 68 5.26 7.56 19.54
C PRO A 68 6.53 7.41 18.70
N ARG A 69 7.28 6.31 18.86
CA ARG A 69 8.49 6.03 18.06
C ARG A 69 8.21 5.31 16.75
N ILE A 70 6.98 4.83 16.53
CA ILE A 70 6.58 4.28 15.24
C ILE A 70 6.17 5.44 14.33
N CYS A 71 6.84 5.54 13.19
CA CYS A 71 6.57 6.60 12.23
C CYS A 71 5.20 6.42 11.58
N ARG A 72 4.43 7.50 11.51
CA ARG A 72 3.13 7.54 10.81
C ARG A 72 3.34 7.70 9.29
N TYR A 73 4.08 6.78 8.73
CA TYR A 73 4.36 6.67 7.31
C TYR A 73 3.94 5.28 6.84
N LEU A 74 2.93 5.23 6.00
CA LEU A 74 2.44 3.98 5.44
C LEU A 74 2.73 3.93 3.94
N HIS A 75 3.50 2.93 3.52
CA HIS A 75 3.70 2.62 2.10
C HIS A 75 2.73 1.50 1.70
N VAL A 76 1.70 1.86 0.95
CA VAL A 76 0.60 0.97 0.58
C VAL A 76 0.41 1.00 -0.94
N PRO A 77 1.05 0.08 -1.69
CA PRO A 77 0.97 0.03 -3.14
C PRO A 77 -0.45 -0.25 -3.64
N ALA A 78 -1.04 0.69 -4.38
CA ALA A 78 -2.35 0.49 -5.00
C ALA A 78 -2.28 -0.26 -6.34
N GLN A 79 -1.21 -0.06 -7.09
CA GLN A 79 -0.90 -0.59 -8.40
C GLN A 79 -1.75 -0.01 -9.54
N SER A 80 -3.06 0.11 -9.39
CA SER A 80 -3.98 0.70 -10.37
C SER A 80 -5.24 1.24 -9.67
N GLY A 81 -5.88 2.21 -10.29
CA GLY A 81 -7.20 2.71 -9.90
C GLY A 81 -8.37 2.02 -10.61
N SER A 82 -8.12 0.94 -11.34
CA SER A 82 -9.15 0.17 -12.05
C SER A 82 -9.27 -1.24 -11.47
N ASN A 83 -10.49 -1.63 -11.09
CA ASN A 83 -10.79 -3.00 -10.64
C ASN A 83 -10.49 -4.04 -11.74
N ALA A 84 -10.72 -3.69 -13.01
CA ALA A 84 -10.42 -4.58 -14.12
C ALA A 84 -8.92 -4.83 -14.27
N VAL A 85 -8.09 -3.79 -14.09
CA VAL A 85 -6.62 -3.94 -14.11
C VAL A 85 -6.14 -4.69 -12.87
N LEU A 86 -6.65 -4.37 -11.68
CA LEU A 86 -6.30 -5.08 -10.44
C LEU A 86 -6.61 -6.57 -10.52
N ALA A 87 -7.74 -6.94 -11.10
CA ALA A 87 -8.11 -8.35 -11.33
C ALA A 87 -7.11 -9.04 -12.28
N ARG A 88 -6.71 -8.38 -13.38
CA ARG A 88 -5.68 -8.90 -14.30
C ARG A 88 -4.30 -9.01 -13.64
N MET A 89 -3.97 -8.12 -12.70
CA MET A 89 -2.76 -8.20 -11.89
C MET A 89 -2.85 -9.26 -10.78
N ASN A 90 -3.98 -9.96 -10.66
CA ASN A 90 -4.27 -10.90 -9.59
C ASN A 90 -4.17 -10.26 -8.19
N ARG A 91 -4.64 -9.02 -8.06
CA ARG A 91 -4.74 -8.36 -6.76
C ARG A 91 -6.04 -8.79 -6.08
N GLY A 92 -5.95 -9.19 -4.82
CA GLY A 92 -7.09 -9.73 -4.07
C GLY A 92 -7.96 -8.64 -3.40
N TYR A 93 -7.91 -7.39 -3.87
CA TYR A 93 -8.68 -6.26 -3.35
C TYR A 93 -9.24 -5.42 -4.48
N SER A 94 -10.31 -4.69 -4.20
CA SER A 94 -10.89 -3.69 -5.08
C SER A 94 -10.36 -2.28 -4.74
N VAL A 95 -10.61 -1.33 -5.64
CA VAL A 95 -10.31 0.10 -5.41
C VAL A 95 -11.09 0.63 -4.22
N GLU A 96 -12.33 0.21 -4.06
CA GLU A 96 -13.21 0.61 -2.97
C GLU A 96 -12.67 0.13 -1.62
N GLU A 97 -12.30 -1.16 -1.51
CA GLU A 97 -11.66 -1.73 -0.32
C GLU A 97 -10.35 -1.02 0.00
N TYR A 98 -9.57 -0.67 -1.03
CA TYR A 98 -8.33 0.07 -0.87
C TYR A 98 -8.57 1.49 -0.32
N LEU A 99 -9.54 2.22 -0.85
CA LEU A 99 -9.88 3.56 -0.38
C LEU A 99 -10.47 3.54 1.03
N GLU A 100 -11.31 2.56 1.35
CA GLU A 100 -11.82 2.35 2.71
C GLU A 100 -10.68 2.14 3.71
N PHE A 101 -9.67 1.34 3.34
CA PHE A 101 -8.47 1.19 4.17
C PHE A 101 -7.75 2.53 4.38
N LEU A 102 -7.56 3.34 3.33
CA LEU A 102 -6.92 4.66 3.47
C LEU A 102 -7.72 5.60 4.40
N ASP A 103 -9.04 5.55 4.32
CA ASP A 103 -9.91 6.37 5.19
C ASP A 103 -9.82 5.92 6.65
N ARG A 104 -9.81 4.62 6.93
CA ARG A 104 -9.54 4.07 8.27
C ARG A 104 -8.15 4.47 8.78
N ALA A 105 -7.12 4.33 7.95
CA ALA A 105 -5.76 4.74 8.31
C ALA A 105 -5.68 6.24 8.67
N ARG A 106 -6.37 7.10 7.93
CA ARG A 106 -6.48 8.52 8.26
C ARG A 106 -7.19 8.76 9.59
N ALA A 107 -8.33 8.09 9.79
CA ALA A 107 -9.10 8.23 11.03
C ALA A 107 -8.29 7.86 12.28
N HIS A 108 -7.43 6.84 12.17
CA HIS A 108 -6.59 6.40 13.30
C HIS A 108 -5.31 7.23 13.47
N LEU A 109 -4.69 7.69 12.38
CA LEU A 109 -3.29 8.13 12.41
C LEU A 109 -3.07 9.60 12.05
N HIS A 110 -4.02 10.27 11.38
CA HIS A 110 -3.84 11.64 10.95
C HIS A 110 -4.27 12.60 12.06
N GLN A 111 -3.31 13.13 12.82
CA GLN A 111 -3.51 14.02 13.96
C GLN A 111 -2.57 15.24 13.86
N PRO A 112 -2.80 16.12 12.88
CA PRO A 112 -1.94 17.30 12.67
C PRO A 112 -1.99 18.28 13.84
N GLU A 113 -3.10 18.33 14.59
CA GLU A 113 -3.29 19.19 15.76
C GLU A 113 -2.30 18.91 16.90
N ILE A 114 -1.71 17.72 16.93
CA ILE A 114 -0.65 17.35 17.90
C ILE A 114 0.69 17.09 17.20
N ASN A 115 0.88 17.68 16.02
CA ASN A 115 2.06 17.49 15.17
C ASN A 115 2.37 16.03 14.82
N ARG A 116 1.32 15.26 14.51
CA ARG A 116 1.43 13.84 14.13
C ARG A 116 0.62 13.55 12.85
N PRO A 117 0.93 14.17 11.73
CA PRO A 117 0.25 13.91 10.46
C PRO A 117 0.60 12.53 9.92
N LEU A 118 -0.35 11.92 9.21
CA LEU A 118 -0.12 10.68 8.47
C LEU A 118 0.48 10.98 7.10
N THR A 119 1.55 10.29 6.77
CA THR A 119 2.13 10.29 5.42
C THR A 119 1.80 8.98 4.70
N LEU A 120 1.19 9.09 3.54
CA LEU A 120 0.90 7.96 2.66
C LEU A 120 1.86 7.92 1.47
N ALA A 121 2.32 6.73 1.14
CA ALA A 121 3.08 6.46 -0.08
C ALA A 121 2.49 5.25 -0.81
N GLY A 122 2.66 5.20 -2.13
CA GLY A 122 2.13 4.12 -2.95
C GLY A 122 2.96 3.84 -4.20
N ASP A 123 2.55 2.81 -4.92
CA ASP A 123 3.10 2.44 -6.22
C ASP A 123 1.97 2.30 -7.22
N ILE A 124 2.22 2.74 -8.46
CA ILE A 124 1.31 2.63 -9.59
C ILE A 124 2.08 2.07 -10.80
N ILE A 125 1.44 1.23 -11.56
CA ILE A 125 1.93 0.71 -12.84
C ILE A 125 1.01 1.23 -13.95
N ALA A 126 1.56 2.02 -14.87
CA ALA A 126 0.86 2.54 -16.04
C ALA A 126 1.07 1.65 -17.26
N GLY A 127 0.03 1.40 -18.01
CA GLY A 127 0.09 0.63 -19.26
C GLY A 127 0.23 -0.87 -19.05
N PHE A 128 -0.37 -1.42 -18.00
CA PHE A 128 -0.48 -2.87 -17.82
C PHE A 128 -1.29 -3.50 -18.98
N PRO A 129 -1.02 -4.74 -19.40
CA PRO A 129 -1.75 -5.40 -20.48
C PRO A 129 -3.26 -5.25 -20.40
N GLY A 130 -3.88 -4.79 -21.47
CA GLY A 130 -5.31 -4.54 -21.57
C GLY A 130 -5.81 -3.29 -20.85
N GLU A 131 -4.94 -2.41 -20.33
CA GLU A 131 -5.35 -1.15 -19.73
C GLU A 131 -5.96 -0.22 -20.77
N THR A 132 -7.20 0.19 -20.57
CA THR A 132 -7.94 1.15 -21.39
C THR A 132 -7.68 2.60 -20.98
N GLU A 133 -8.23 3.56 -21.72
CA GLU A 133 -8.17 4.98 -21.33
C GLU A 133 -9.04 5.24 -20.08
N ASP A 134 -10.19 4.59 -19.98
CA ASP A 134 -11.05 4.69 -18.78
C ASP A 134 -10.37 4.14 -17.53
N ASP A 135 -9.57 3.07 -17.65
CA ASP A 135 -8.75 2.52 -16.57
C ASP A 135 -7.66 3.50 -16.13
N HIS A 136 -7.04 4.19 -17.10
CA HIS A 136 -6.06 5.23 -16.83
C HIS A 136 -6.69 6.43 -16.09
N GLU A 137 -7.86 6.91 -16.56
CA GLU A 137 -8.60 7.98 -15.88
C GLU A 137 -9.05 7.56 -14.46
N ALA A 138 -9.42 6.29 -14.26
CA ALA A 138 -9.72 5.77 -12.93
C ALA A 138 -8.47 5.82 -12.02
N THR A 139 -7.29 5.56 -12.56
CA THR A 139 -6.02 5.65 -11.80
C THR A 139 -5.69 7.10 -11.43
N LYS A 140 -5.98 8.07 -12.29
CA LYS A 140 -5.85 9.50 -11.95
C LYS A 140 -6.77 9.88 -10.79
N ARG A 141 -8.04 9.47 -10.84
CA ARG A 141 -9.00 9.69 -9.73
C ARG A 141 -8.53 9.05 -8.42
N LEU A 142 -7.94 7.85 -8.51
CA LEU A 142 -7.35 7.21 -7.33
C LEU A 142 -6.23 8.08 -6.71
N LEU A 143 -5.30 8.61 -7.51
CA LEU A 143 -4.23 9.47 -7.01
C LEU A 143 -4.77 10.73 -6.33
N GLU A 144 -5.79 11.36 -6.93
CA GLU A 144 -6.45 12.54 -6.36
C GLU A 144 -7.13 12.25 -5.02
N ARG A 145 -7.72 11.07 -4.87
CA ARG A 145 -8.38 10.65 -3.62
C ARG A 145 -7.39 10.16 -2.57
N ALA A 146 -6.37 9.42 -2.98
CA ALA A 146 -5.35 8.87 -2.09
C ALA A 146 -4.40 9.92 -1.54
N ARG A 147 -4.15 11.02 -2.28
CA ARG A 147 -3.28 12.13 -1.87
C ARG A 147 -1.94 11.66 -1.28
N TYR A 148 -1.24 10.83 -2.06
CA TYR A 148 0.07 10.37 -1.64
C TYR A 148 1.08 11.51 -1.52
N LYS A 149 1.84 11.52 -0.41
CA LYS A 149 3.03 12.37 -0.30
C LYS A 149 4.09 11.94 -1.32
N ASN A 150 4.28 10.64 -1.49
CA ASN A 150 5.15 10.04 -2.49
C ASN A 150 4.42 8.89 -3.19
N CYS A 151 4.53 8.83 -4.50
CA CYS A 151 4.06 7.67 -5.26
C CYS A 151 5.09 7.33 -6.33
N PHE A 152 5.54 6.09 -6.34
CA PHE A 152 6.39 5.57 -7.41
C PHE A 152 5.50 5.13 -8.56
N ILE A 153 5.72 5.70 -9.73
CA ILE A 153 4.91 5.45 -10.92
C ILE A 153 5.80 4.86 -12.00
N PHE A 154 5.50 3.63 -12.40
CA PHE A 154 6.29 2.87 -13.35
C PHE A 154 5.47 2.59 -14.60
N LYS A 155 6.13 2.63 -15.76
CA LYS A 155 5.57 2.01 -16.96
C LYS A 155 5.63 0.48 -16.78
N TYR A 156 4.58 -0.20 -17.24
CA TYR A 156 4.64 -1.65 -17.34
C TYR A 156 5.81 -2.08 -18.23
N SER A 157 6.55 -3.04 -17.75
CA SER A 157 7.60 -3.74 -18.47
C SER A 157 7.45 -5.23 -18.23
N ALA A 158 7.28 -5.97 -19.31
CA ALA A 158 7.17 -7.42 -19.25
C ALA A 158 8.44 -8.04 -18.67
N ARG A 159 8.29 -8.89 -17.66
CA ARG A 159 9.42 -9.57 -17.01
C ARG A 159 9.32 -11.07 -17.28
N PRO A 160 10.32 -11.70 -17.93
CA PRO A 160 10.36 -13.14 -18.15
C PRO A 160 10.14 -13.92 -16.84
N GLY A 161 9.36 -15.01 -16.93
CA GLY A 161 9.02 -15.84 -15.78
C GLY A 161 7.87 -15.33 -14.91
N THR A 162 7.19 -14.25 -15.31
CA THR A 162 5.96 -13.79 -14.65
C THR A 162 4.72 -14.27 -15.41
N VAL A 163 3.64 -14.53 -14.69
CA VAL A 163 2.35 -14.92 -15.28
C VAL A 163 1.85 -13.88 -16.30
N ALA A 164 2.07 -12.60 -16.00
CA ALA A 164 1.68 -11.53 -16.93
C ALA A 164 2.46 -11.62 -18.25
N HIS A 165 3.76 -11.87 -18.22
CA HIS A 165 4.58 -12.04 -19.42
C HIS A 165 4.16 -13.28 -20.23
N GLU A 166 3.81 -14.37 -19.56
CA GLU A 166 3.48 -15.64 -20.22
C GLU A 166 2.06 -15.68 -20.79
N LYS A 167 1.11 -15.02 -20.14
CA LYS A 167 -0.33 -15.19 -20.42
C LYS A 167 -1.03 -13.95 -20.95
N LEU A 168 -0.43 -12.77 -20.80
CA LEU A 168 -1.05 -11.52 -21.21
C LEU A 168 -0.23 -10.90 -22.33
N PRO A 169 -0.85 -10.57 -23.49
CA PRO A 169 -0.17 -9.85 -24.54
C PRO A 169 0.13 -8.44 -24.06
N ASP A 170 1.33 -7.94 -24.30
CA ASP A 170 1.70 -6.54 -24.05
C ASP A 170 1.13 -5.66 -25.18
N ASP A 171 -0.17 -5.42 -25.13
CA ASP A 171 -0.99 -4.79 -26.18
C ASP A 171 -1.10 -3.28 -26.06
N VAL A 172 -0.56 -2.67 -24.99
CA VAL A 172 -0.54 -1.21 -24.83
C VAL A 172 0.70 -0.63 -25.52
N PRO A 173 0.56 0.20 -26.55
CA PRO A 173 1.71 0.76 -27.26
C PRO A 173 2.66 1.55 -26.33
N GLU A 174 3.96 1.47 -26.57
CA GLU A 174 4.98 2.14 -25.75
C GLU A 174 4.77 3.67 -25.67
N SER A 175 4.31 4.29 -26.75
CA SER A 175 3.95 5.72 -26.77
C SER A 175 2.81 6.04 -25.81
N VAL A 176 1.81 5.17 -25.72
CA VAL A 176 0.68 5.31 -24.79
C VAL A 176 1.13 5.10 -23.35
N LYS A 177 1.92 4.07 -23.08
CA LYS A 177 2.51 3.85 -21.75
C LYS A 177 3.29 5.06 -21.28
N ARG A 178 4.12 5.63 -22.16
CA ARG A 178 4.93 6.82 -21.85
C ARG A 178 4.05 8.03 -21.56
N ARG A 179 3.03 8.28 -22.38
CA ARG A 179 2.08 9.39 -22.16
C ARG A 179 1.39 9.24 -20.81
N ARG A 180 0.78 8.09 -20.55
CA ARG A 180 0.07 7.80 -19.29
C ARG A 180 0.97 7.95 -18.07
N ASN A 181 2.18 7.41 -18.15
CA ASN A 181 3.16 7.55 -17.07
C ASN A 181 3.50 9.02 -16.78
N ASN A 182 3.73 9.83 -17.82
CA ASN A 182 4.04 11.25 -17.67
C ASN A 182 2.86 12.04 -17.09
N GLU A 183 1.63 11.73 -17.51
CA GLU A 183 0.41 12.36 -16.97
C GLU A 183 0.25 12.06 -15.46
N LEU A 184 0.44 10.80 -15.05
CA LEU A 184 0.38 10.40 -13.64
C LEU A 184 1.50 11.03 -12.82
N LEU A 185 2.73 11.12 -13.36
CA LEU A 185 3.86 11.77 -12.69
C LEU A 185 3.58 13.26 -12.48
N ALA A 186 3.06 13.98 -13.49
CA ALA A 186 2.71 15.39 -13.37
C ALA A 186 1.60 15.62 -12.33
N LEU A 187 0.56 14.77 -12.34
CA LEU A 187 -0.51 14.81 -11.35
C LEU A 187 0.04 14.56 -9.95
N GLN A 188 0.85 13.52 -9.77
CA GLN A 188 1.44 13.19 -8.48
C GLN A 188 2.37 14.29 -7.96
N GLN A 189 3.14 14.93 -8.83
CA GLN A 189 4.00 16.05 -8.43
C GLN A 189 3.18 17.21 -7.84
N ARG A 190 2.03 17.53 -8.46
CA ARG A 190 1.10 18.55 -7.94
C ARG A 190 0.56 18.13 -6.58
N ILE A 191 0.07 16.89 -6.44
CA ILE A 191 -0.45 16.36 -5.18
C ILE A 191 0.64 16.39 -4.09
N SER A 192 1.87 15.94 -4.41
CA SER A 192 3.00 15.94 -3.47
C SER A 192 3.34 17.34 -2.98
N ALA A 193 3.27 18.35 -3.85
CA ALA A 193 3.51 19.75 -3.48
C ALA A 193 2.40 20.28 -2.56
N GLU A 194 1.14 19.94 -2.82
CA GLU A 194 0.01 20.32 -1.97
C GLU A 194 0.10 19.67 -0.58
N VAL A 195 0.28 18.35 -0.53
CA VAL A 195 0.45 17.62 0.74
C VAL A 195 1.70 18.08 1.47
N GLY A 196 2.77 18.43 0.73
CA GLY A 196 4.00 18.93 1.32
C GLY A 196 3.83 20.22 2.12
N ARG A 197 2.87 21.06 1.78
CA ARG A 197 2.60 22.31 2.52
C ARG A 197 2.07 22.05 3.93
N GLU A 198 1.44 20.92 4.16
CA GLU A 198 0.94 20.51 5.48
C GLU A 198 2.08 20.26 6.48
N PHE A 199 3.33 20.09 5.98
CA PHE A 199 4.52 19.81 6.78
C PHE A 199 5.50 21.00 6.84
N VAL A 200 5.12 22.17 6.34
CA VAL A 200 5.97 23.36 6.37
C VAL A 200 5.75 24.12 7.67
N GLY A 201 6.82 24.40 8.40
CA GLY A 201 6.78 25.13 9.67
C GLY A 201 6.73 24.25 10.90
N GLU A 202 6.98 22.95 10.75
CA GLU A 202 7.08 21.98 11.83
C GLU A 202 8.54 21.76 12.29
#